data_3a2bb315db00b4c622aa1a4e6024a8f4
#
_entry.id   3a2bb315db00b4c622aa1a4e6024a8f4
#
_cell.length_a   1.000
_cell.length_b   1.000
_cell.length_c   1.000
_cell.angle_alpha   90.00
_cell.angle_beta   90.00
_cell.angle_gamma   90.00
#
_symmetry.space_group_name_H-M   'P 1'
#
loop_
_entity.id
_entity.type
_entity.pdbx_description
1 polymer ?
#
loop_
_entity_poly.entity_id
_entity_poly.type
_entity_poly.pdbx_seq_one_letter_code
_entity_poly.pdbx_strand_id
1 'polypeptide(L)'
;MDDNDIIQLYWDRNEQAIRITSDKYGHYCKAIARNILNNEEDAEECVNDTYLNAWNSMPTHWPKQLETFLGKITRNLSFNKYKHDHAEKRGSGEITLVLDELTDCVSDTDNVEQVLDHQELIKAISSFVRSLSENKRNLFVRRYWYADSVSAIANDTGMLQGTCLLYTSPSPRDA
;
A
#
# COMPACT_ATOMS: atom_id res chain seq x y z
N MET A 1 3.99 23.04 2.12
CA MET A 1 4.37 22.81 0.71
C MET A 1 3.36 21.85 0.12
N ASP A 2 2.83 22.16 -1.06
CA ASP A 2 1.86 21.31 -1.75
C ASP A 2 2.55 20.05 -2.35
N ASP A 3 1.78 18.99 -2.61
CA ASP A 3 2.31 17.75 -3.17
C ASP A 3 2.89 17.95 -4.58
N ASN A 4 2.25 18.81 -5.38
CA ASN A 4 2.74 19.14 -6.71
C ASN A 4 4.11 19.83 -6.67
N ASP A 5 4.34 20.71 -5.68
CA ASP A 5 5.64 21.34 -5.50
C ASP A 5 6.71 20.33 -5.13
N ILE A 6 6.38 19.36 -4.27
CA ILE A 6 7.29 18.27 -3.89
C ILE A 6 7.63 17.39 -5.09
N ILE A 7 6.62 17.00 -5.88
CA ILE A 7 6.80 16.22 -7.10
C ILE A 7 7.70 16.97 -8.09
N GLN A 8 7.49 18.29 -8.24
CA GLN A 8 8.32 19.10 -9.12
C GLN A 8 9.79 19.10 -8.67
N LEU A 9 10.06 19.15 -7.36
CA LEU A 9 11.44 19.05 -6.84
C LEU A 9 12.09 17.71 -7.20
N TYR A 10 11.35 16.60 -7.20
CA TYR A 10 11.86 15.31 -7.67
C TYR A 10 12.19 15.33 -9.17
N TRP A 11 11.34 15.96 -9.97
CA TRP A 11 11.58 16.11 -11.41
C TRP A 11 12.80 16.97 -11.71
N ASP A 12 12.99 18.02 -10.94
CA ASP A 12 14.14 18.94 -11.04
C ASP A 12 15.42 18.34 -10.44
N ARG A 13 15.35 17.09 -9.93
CA ARG A 13 16.47 16.44 -9.24
C ARG A 13 17.03 17.24 -8.07
N ASN A 14 16.15 17.93 -7.37
CA ASN A 14 16.51 18.68 -6.17
C ASN A 14 16.44 17.77 -4.94
N GLU A 15 17.57 17.54 -4.27
CA GLU A 15 17.67 16.66 -3.10
C GLU A 15 16.78 17.09 -1.92
N GLN A 16 16.36 18.37 -1.87
CA GLN A 16 15.40 18.84 -0.88
C GLN A 16 14.06 18.10 -0.96
N ALA A 17 13.71 17.52 -2.12
CA ALA A 17 12.51 16.71 -2.29
C ALA A 17 12.44 15.59 -1.25
N ILE A 18 13.55 14.86 -1.04
CA ILE A 18 13.65 13.75 -0.10
C ILE A 18 13.38 14.21 1.32
N ARG A 19 14.04 15.32 1.73
CA ARG A 19 13.88 15.87 3.07
C ARG A 19 12.44 16.30 3.33
N ILE A 20 11.85 17.06 2.41
CA ILE A 20 10.48 17.57 2.56
C ILE A 20 9.48 16.41 2.57
N THR A 21 9.71 15.37 1.75
CA THR A 21 8.90 14.15 1.75
C THR A 21 9.01 13.42 3.09
N SER A 22 10.22 13.31 3.63
CA SER A 22 10.45 12.70 4.94
C SER A 22 9.73 13.46 6.06
N ASP A 23 9.83 14.80 6.06
CA ASP A 23 9.16 15.64 7.06
C ASP A 23 7.62 15.52 6.98
N LYS A 24 7.06 15.39 5.78
CA LYS A 24 5.61 15.36 5.56
C LYS A 24 5.01 13.94 5.67
N TYR A 25 5.67 12.94 5.12
CA TYR A 25 5.13 11.59 4.95
C TYR A 25 5.94 10.49 5.66
N GLY A 26 7.03 10.86 6.34
CA GLY A 26 7.91 9.88 7.00
C GLY A 26 7.17 9.07 8.06
N HIS A 27 6.32 9.71 8.85
CA HIS A 27 5.53 9.04 9.88
C HIS A 27 4.54 8.03 9.27
N TYR A 28 3.85 8.42 8.19
CA TYR A 28 2.93 7.57 7.45
C TYR A 28 3.63 6.34 6.85
N CYS A 29 4.74 6.54 6.14
CA CYS A 29 5.53 5.43 5.58
C CYS A 29 6.07 4.51 6.68
N LYS A 30 6.53 5.08 7.80
CA LYS A 30 7.05 4.32 8.94
C LYS A 30 5.97 3.48 9.62
N ALA A 31 4.76 4.03 9.78
CA ALA A 31 3.62 3.29 10.32
C ALA A 31 3.29 2.06 9.45
N ILE A 32 3.21 2.23 8.12
CA ILE A 32 2.99 1.13 7.17
C ILE A 32 4.07 0.06 7.31
N ALA A 33 5.35 0.45 7.25
CA ALA A 33 6.45 -0.50 7.29
C ALA A 33 6.50 -1.25 8.63
N ARG A 34 6.30 -0.55 9.75
CA ARG A 34 6.32 -1.13 11.10
C ARG A 34 5.20 -2.15 11.31
N ASN A 35 4.00 -1.87 10.81
CA ASN A 35 2.86 -2.77 10.92
C ASN A 35 3.07 -4.08 10.15
N ILE A 36 3.77 -4.02 9.01
CA ILE A 36 4.05 -5.21 8.19
C ILE A 36 5.24 -5.99 8.77
N LEU A 37 6.32 -5.31 9.15
CA LEU A 37 7.58 -5.95 9.51
C LEU A 37 7.69 -6.25 11.01
N ASN A 38 6.95 -5.53 11.85
CA ASN A 38 7.00 -5.62 13.31
C ASN A 38 8.43 -5.49 13.87
N ASN A 39 9.28 -4.74 13.17
CA ASN A 39 10.67 -4.47 13.49
C ASN A 39 11.00 -3.02 13.12
N GLU A 40 11.53 -2.24 14.07
CA GLU A 40 11.78 -0.81 13.90
C GLU A 40 12.95 -0.55 12.93
N GLU A 41 14.03 -1.32 13.00
CA GLU A 41 15.21 -1.16 12.13
C GLU A 41 14.85 -1.48 10.68
N ASP A 42 14.13 -2.57 10.45
CA ASP A 42 13.66 -2.97 9.13
C ASP A 42 12.66 -1.97 8.56
N ALA A 43 11.81 -1.39 9.41
CA ALA A 43 10.87 -0.36 9.00
C ALA A 43 11.59 0.92 8.54
N GLU A 44 12.63 1.36 9.27
CA GLU A 44 13.45 2.51 8.88
C GLU A 44 14.18 2.28 7.57
N GLU A 45 14.74 1.09 7.37
CA GLU A 45 15.37 0.71 6.10
C GLU A 45 14.37 0.79 4.93
N CYS A 46 13.18 0.20 5.08
CA CYS A 46 12.13 0.27 4.07
C CYS A 46 11.66 1.69 3.76
N VAL A 47 11.62 2.58 4.76
CA VAL A 47 11.28 3.99 4.55
C VAL A 47 12.37 4.70 3.74
N ASN A 48 13.64 4.47 4.04
CA ASN A 48 14.76 5.03 3.27
C ASN A 48 14.74 4.51 1.82
N ASP A 49 14.49 3.23 1.63
CA ASP A 49 14.33 2.62 0.32
C ASP A 49 13.10 3.16 -0.44
N THR A 50 12.05 3.53 0.27
CA THR A 50 10.87 4.20 -0.32
C THR A 50 11.27 5.53 -0.95
N TYR A 51 12.08 6.35 -0.27
CA TYR A 51 12.53 7.63 -0.83
C TYR A 51 13.46 7.44 -2.02
N LEU A 52 14.35 6.45 -1.98
CA LEU A 52 15.22 6.13 -3.10
C LEU A 52 14.42 5.65 -4.32
N ASN A 53 13.42 4.80 -4.11
CA ASN A 53 12.53 4.35 -5.18
C ASN A 53 11.68 5.49 -5.74
N ALA A 54 11.17 6.38 -4.91
CA ALA A 54 10.46 7.58 -5.33
C ALA A 54 11.36 8.49 -6.18
N TRP A 55 12.61 8.70 -5.73
CA TRP A 55 13.61 9.47 -6.47
C TRP A 55 13.89 8.89 -7.85
N ASN A 56 14.02 7.59 -7.95
CA ASN A 56 14.31 6.92 -9.22
C ASN A 56 13.10 6.87 -10.18
N SER A 57 11.88 6.85 -9.64
CA SER A 57 10.65 6.66 -10.42
C SER A 57 10.04 7.97 -10.92
N MET A 58 10.15 9.07 -10.18
CA MET A 58 9.43 10.31 -10.49
C MET A 58 9.84 11.00 -11.80
N PRO A 59 11.08 10.97 -12.26
CA PRO A 59 11.42 11.59 -13.55
C PRO A 59 10.73 10.96 -14.76
N THR A 60 10.16 9.78 -14.61
CA THR A 60 9.40 9.08 -15.66
C THR A 60 7.92 8.95 -15.31
N HIS A 61 7.53 9.23 -14.06
CA HIS A 61 6.19 9.07 -13.57
C HIS A 61 5.76 10.25 -12.70
N TRP A 62 4.64 10.90 -13.07
CA TRP A 62 4.03 11.96 -12.28
C TRP A 62 2.86 11.37 -11.47
N PRO A 63 3.00 11.13 -10.16
CA PRO A 63 1.92 10.57 -9.36
C PRO A 63 0.78 11.58 -9.18
N LYS A 64 -0.47 11.12 -9.27
CA LYS A 64 -1.64 11.97 -9.02
C LYS A 64 -1.79 12.36 -7.55
N GLN A 65 -1.38 11.48 -6.66
CA GLN A 65 -1.40 11.64 -5.20
C GLN A 65 -0.09 11.10 -4.66
N LEU A 66 0.70 11.97 -4.06
CA LEU A 66 2.05 11.64 -3.58
C LEU A 66 1.97 10.64 -2.41
N GLU A 67 1.06 10.84 -1.47
CA GLU A 67 0.84 9.95 -0.33
C GLU A 67 0.56 8.51 -0.77
N THR A 68 -0.41 8.32 -1.66
CA THR A 68 -0.78 7.00 -2.19
C THR A 68 0.40 6.34 -2.93
N PHE A 69 1.16 7.12 -3.67
CA PHE A 69 2.34 6.65 -4.39
C PHE A 69 3.44 6.15 -3.44
N LEU A 70 3.75 6.93 -2.41
CA LEU A 70 4.73 6.55 -1.37
C LEU A 70 4.25 5.33 -0.58
N GLY A 71 3.00 5.33 -0.14
CA GLY A 71 2.40 4.20 0.58
C GLY A 71 2.47 2.90 -0.22
N LYS A 72 2.22 2.95 -1.54
CA LYS A 72 2.37 1.80 -2.43
C LYS A 72 3.81 1.27 -2.46
N ILE A 73 4.80 2.15 -2.60
CA ILE A 73 6.21 1.77 -2.62
C ILE A 73 6.59 1.13 -1.29
N THR A 74 6.24 1.78 -0.18
CA THR A 74 6.54 1.30 1.17
C THR A 74 5.94 -0.09 1.41
N ARG A 75 4.66 -0.30 1.08
CA ARG A 75 4.01 -1.62 1.20
C ARG A 75 4.74 -2.69 0.42
N ASN A 76 5.03 -2.42 -0.85
CA ASN A 76 5.70 -3.39 -1.71
C ASN A 76 7.08 -3.78 -1.16
N LEU A 77 7.87 -2.81 -0.69
CA LEU A 77 9.17 -3.08 -0.09
C LEU A 77 9.04 -3.89 1.21
N SER A 78 8.15 -3.47 2.10
CA SER A 78 7.94 -4.13 3.39
C SER A 78 7.45 -5.57 3.21
N PHE A 79 6.52 -5.82 2.30
CA PHE A 79 6.06 -7.18 2.03
C PHE A 79 7.10 -8.06 1.33
N ASN A 80 7.91 -7.49 0.45
CA ASN A 80 9.01 -8.24 -0.16
C ASN A 80 10.02 -8.67 0.92
N LYS A 81 10.37 -7.77 1.84
CA LYS A 81 11.25 -8.07 2.97
C LYS A 81 10.61 -9.12 3.89
N TYR A 82 9.34 -8.92 4.27
CA TYR A 82 8.59 -9.89 5.07
C TYR A 82 8.57 -11.29 4.44
N LYS A 83 8.29 -11.39 3.14
CA LYS A 83 8.30 -12.67 2.41
C LYS A 83 9.67 -13.31 2.37
N HIS A 84 10.71 -12.52 2.20
CA HIS A 84 12.09 -13.02 2.23
C HIS A 84 12.43 -13.62 3.60
N ASP A 85 12.10 -12.92 4.68
CA ASP A 85 12.44 -13.32 6.04
C ASP A 85 11.57 -14.47 6.58
N HIS A 86 10.37 -14.62 5.99
CA HIS A 86 9.40 -15.67 6.38
C HIS A 86 9.19 -16.73 5.29
N ALA A 87 10.16 -16.94 4.40
CA ALA A 87 10.07 -17.88 3.27
C ALA A 87 9.72 -19.31 3.69
N GLU A 88 9.98 -19.68 4.94
CA GLU A 88 9.66 -21.02 5.48
C GLU A 88 8.24 -21.17 6.03
N LYS A 89 7.48 -20.07 6.25
CA LYS A 89 6.10 -20.11 6.80
C LYS A 89 5.07 -19.63 5.77
N ARG A 90 4.84 -20.42 4.73
CA ARG A 90 3.78 -20.15 3.75
C ARG A 90 2.41 -20.38 4.38
N GLY A 91 1.52 -19.36 4.33
CA GLY A 91 0.10 -19.58 4.52
C GLY A 91 -0.70 -18.41 5.02
N SER A 92 -1.38 -18.18 5.95
CA SER A 92 -2.50 -17.31 6.27
C SER A 92 -2.18 -15.93 6.85
N GLY A 93 -0.90 -15.61 7.11
CA GLY A 93 -0.53 -14.41 7.86
C GLY A 93 -0.66 -13.10 7.06
N GLU A 94 -0.50 -13.14 5.74
CA GLU A 94 -0.45 -11.95 4.88
C GLU A 94 -1.77 -11.14 4.88
N ILE A 95 -2.91 -11.81 4.90
CA ILE A 95 -4.24 -11.15 4.91
C ILE A 95 -4.53 -10.49 6.25
N THR A 96 -4.12 -11.13 7.34
CA THR A 96 -4.28 -10.56 8.69
C THR A 96 -3.47 -9.27 8.81
N LEU A 97 -2.22 -9.25 8.33
CA LEU A 97 -1.38 -8.05 8.29
C LEU A 97 -1.98 -6.90 7.49
N VAL A 98 -2.59 -7.19 6.32
CA VAL A 98 -3.28 -6.18 5.51
C VAL A 98 -4.48 -5.58 6.24
N LEU A 99 -5.24 -6.38 6.97
CA LEU A 99 -6.39 -5.92 7.74
C LEU A 99 -5.98 -5.13 8.99
N ASP A 100 -4.87 -5.51 9.63
CA ASP A 100 -4.31 -4.82 10.79
C ASP A 100 -3.74 -3.45 10.36
N GLU A 101 -3.05 -3.36 9.23
CA GLU A 101 -2.59 -2.08 8.66
C GLU A 101 -3.72 -1.09 8.42
N LEU A 102 -4.88 -1.56 7.90
CA LEU A 102 -6.07 -0.72 7.73
C LEU A 102 -6.52 -0.08 9.04
N THR A 103 -6.47 -0.83 10.13
CA THR A 103 -6.92 -0.37 11.44
C THR A 103 -5.99 0.72 12.00
N ASP A 104 -4.69 0.59 11.78
CA ASP A 104 -3.68 1.49 12.35
C ASP A 104 -3.53 2.79 11.53
N CYS A 105 -3.73 2.74 10.21
CA CYS A 105 -3.70 3.95 9.36
C CYS A 105 -4.76 5.01 9.72
N VAL A 106 -5.80 4.64 10.49
CA VAL A 106 -6.91 5.54 10.88
C VAL A 106 -6.69 6.18 12.24
N SER A 107 -5.74 5.69 13.03
CA SER A 107 -5.50 6.17 14.41
C SER A 107 -4.93 7.58 14.49
N ASP A 108 -4.44 8.14 13.38
CA ASP A 108 -3.70 9.42 13.34
C ASP A 108 -4.58 10.65 13.00
N THR A 109 -5.91 10.54 12.97
CA THR A 109 -6.78 11.69 12.69
C THR A 109 -7.27 12.33 13.98
N ASP A 110 -6.99 13.63 14.16
CA ASP A 110 -7.34 14.46 15.33
C ASP A 110 -8.86 14.73 15.52
N ASN A 111 -9.74 14.23 14.64
CA ASN A 111 -11.17 14.50 14.68
C ASN A 111 -11.99 13.25 15.04
N VAL A 112 -12.62 13.27 16.22
CA VAL A 112 -13.38 12.14 16.78
C VAL A 112 -14.54 11.66 15.88
N GLU A 113 -15.21 12.56 15.17
CA GLU A 113 -16.30 12.22 14.26
C GLU A 113 -15.78 11.46 13.02
N GLN A 114 -14.66 11.92 12.45
CA GLN A 114 -14.00 11.25 11.32
C GLN A 114 -13.42 9.88 11.72
N VAL A 115 -12.96 9.75 12.97
CA VAL A 115 -12.45 8.47 13.50
C VAL A 115 -13.57 7.42 13.56
N LEU A 116 -14.79 7.80 13.96
CA LEU A 116 -15.94 6.88 14.01
C LEU A 116 -16.35 6.41 12.60
N ASP A 117 -16.49 7.33 11.65
CA ASP A 117 -16.84 7.00 10.26
C ASP A 117 -15.78 6.11 9.61
N HIS A 118 -14.50 6.38 9.86
CA HIS A 118 -13.40 5.57 9.39
C HIS A 118 -13.39 4.17 10.01
N GLN A 119 -13.67 4.05 11.32
CA GLN A 119 -13.75 2.74 11.98
C GLN A 119 -14.90 1.88 11.44
N GLU A 120 -16.05 2.48 11.13
CA GLU A 120 -17.16 1.76 10.49
C GLU A 120 -16.79 1.31 9.07
N LEU A 121 -16.14 2.18 8.31
CA LEU A 121 -15.64 1.85 6.97
C LEU A 121 -14.63 0.69 7.01
N ILE A 122 -13.67 0.71 7.93
CA ILE A 122 -12.69 -0.35 8.12
C ILE A 122 -13.38 -1.67 8.47
N LYS A 123 -14.32 -1.65 9.41
CA LYS A 123 -15.11 -2.84 9.77
C LYS A 123 -15.86 -3.40 8.57
N ALA A 124 -16.46 -2.54 7.76
CA ALA A 124 -17.16 -2.92 6.55
C ALA A 124 -16.23 -3.55 5.51
N ILE A 125 -15.07 -2.91 5.23
CA ILE A 125 -14.05 -3.43 4.31
C ILE A 125 -13.50 -4.77 4.82
N SER A 126 -13.15 -4.85 6.11
CA SER A 126 -12.63 -6.07 6.72
C SER A 126 -13.62 -7.23 6.65
N SER A 127 -14.90 -6.96 6.94
CA SER A 127 -15.97 -7.93 6.84
C SER A 127 -16.17 -8.40 5.40
N PHE A 128 -16.17 -7.47 4.44
CA PHE A 128 -16.26 -7.78 3.02
C PHE A 128 -15.09 -8.66 2.57
N VAL A 129 -13.85 -8.27 2.87
CA VAL A 129 -12.66 -9.03 2.47
C VAL A 129 -12.67 -10.43 3.08
N ARG A 130 -13.09 -10.59 4.34
CA ARG A 130 -13.23 -11.90 5.00
C ARG A 130 -14.34 -12.76 4.40
N SER A 131 -15.40 -12.16 3.85
CA SER A 131 -16.50 -12.89 3.20
C SER A 131 -16.11 -13.47 1.83
N LEU A 132 -15.04 -12.97 1.22
CA LEU A 132 -14.56 -13.46 -0.06
C LEU A 132 -13.93 -14.86 0.08
N SER A 133 -14.11 -15.72 -0.92
CA SER A 133 -13.33 -16.97 -1.01
C SER A 133 -11.84 -16.64 -1.13
N GLU A 134 -10.96 -17.55 -0.70
CA GLU A 134 -9.51 -17.36 -0.64
C GLU A 134 -8.93 -16.78 -1.95
N ASN A 135 -9.29 -17.36 -3.09
CA ASN A 135 -8.80 -16.89 -4.39
C ASN A 135 -9.26 -15.45 -4.71
N LYS A 136 -10.54 -15.13 -4.45
CA LYS A 136 -11.07 -13.77 -4.69
C LYS A 136 -10.44 -12.76 -3.75
N ARG A 137 -10.22 -13.14 -2.50
CA ARG A 137 -9.57 -12.33 -1.48
C ARG A 137 -8.13 -12.00 -1.87
N ASN A 138 -7.36 -12.98 -2.29
CA ASN A 138 -5.99 -12.79 -2.76
C ASN A 138 -5.93 -11.85 -3.98
N LEU A 139 -6.84 -12.03 -4.95
CA LEU A 139 -6.93 -11.15 -6.12
C LEU A 139 -7.30 -9.73 -5.72
N PHE A 140 -8.27 -9.57 -4.81
CA PHE A 140 -8.71 -8.26 -4.32
C PHE A 140 -7.57 -7.52 -3.60
N VAL A 141 -6.90 -8.18 -2.66
CA VAL A 141 -5.77 -7.63 -1.91
C VAL A 141 -4.64 -7.24 -2.87
N ARG A 142 -4.26 -8.11 -3.78
CA ARG A 142 -3.21 -7.81 -4.77
C ARG A 142 -3.56 -6.62 -5.65
N ARG A 143 -4.82 -6.52 -6.09
CA ARG A 143 -5.26 -5.45 -6.98
C ARG A 143 -5.37 -4.10 -6.29
N TYR A 144 -6.00 -4.06 -5.12
CA TYR A 144 -6.37 -2.81 -4.46
C TYR A 144 -5.39 -2.40 -3.35
N TRP A 145 -4.75 -3.35 -2.70
CA TRP A 145 -3.80 -3.08 -1.64
C TRP A 145 -2.37 -2.93 -2.14
N TYR A 146 -1.91 -3.92 -2.91
CA TYR A 146 -0.58 -3.87 -3.54
C TYR A 146 -0.56 -3.08 -4.84
N ALA A 147 -1.73 -2.72 -5.38
CA ALA A 147 -1.91 -2.08 -6.68
C ALA A 147 -1.17 -2.81 -7.82
N ASP A 148 -1.14 -4.13 -7.77
CA ASP A 148 -0.57 -4.96 -8.81
C ASP A 148 -1.34 -4.77 -10.12
N SER A 149 -0.64 -4.83 -11.24
CA SER A 149 -1.31 -4.85 -12.54
C SER A 149 -2.04 -6.18 -12.75
N VAL A 150 -3.13 -6.14 -13.49
CA VAL A 150 -3.90 -7.36 -13.84
C VAL A 150 -3.01 -8.40 -14.52
N SER A 151 -2.06 -7.95 -15.36
CA SER A 151 -1.11 -8.82 -16.02
C SER A 151 -0.13 -9.48 -15.02
N ALA A 152 0.35 -8.76 -14.02
CA ALA A 152 1.21 -9.33 -12.98
C ALA A 152 0.45 -10.38 -12.16
N ILE A 153 -0.79 -10.04 -11.73
CA ILE A 153 -1.64 -10.97 -11.00
C ILE A 153 -1.91 -12.24 -11.82
N ALA A 154 -2.26 -12.10 -13.10
CA ALA A 154 -2.57 -13.21 -13.99
C ALA A 154 -1.35 -14.15 -14.18
N ASN A 155 -0.16 -13.57 -14.39
CA ASN A 155 1.08 -14.35 -14.53
C ASN A 155 1.42 -15.15 -13.28
N ASP A 156 1.30 -14.53 -12.10
CA ASP A 156 1.66 -15.19 -10.84
C ASP A 156 0.64 -16.25 -10.40
N THR A 157 -0.64 -16.00 -10.69
CA THR A 157 -1.72 -16.94 -10.30
C THR A 157 -2.01 -18.00 -11.35
N GLY A 158 -1.46 -17.88 -12.55
CA GLY A 158 -1.76 -18.73 -13.69
C GLY A 158 -3.18 -18.55 -14.24
N MET A 159 -3.86 -17.46 -13.87
CA MET A 159 -5.22 -17.14 -14.32
C MET A 159 -5.20 -16.32 -15.60
N LEU A 160 -6.29 -16.41 -16.38
CA LEU A 160 -6.48 -15.50 -17.52
C LEU A 160 -6.75 -14.08 -17.03
N GLN A 161 -6.18 -13.08 -17.72
CA GLN A 161 -6.40 -11.66 -17.38
C GLN A 161 -7.87 -11.28 -17.33
N GLY A 162 -8.70 -11.83 -18.22
CA GLY A 162 -10.15 -11.63 -18.21
C GLY A 162 -10.81 -12.14 -16.93
N THR A 163 -10.35 -13.26 -16.39
CA THR A 163 -10.83 -13.80 -15.11
C THR A 163 -10.43 -12.89 -13.93
N CYS A 164 -9.19 -12.39 -13.93
CA CYS A 164 -8.74 -11.44 -12.92
C CYS A 164 -9.56 -10.14 -12.96
N LEU A 165 -9.86 -9.61 -14.15
CA LEU A 165 -10.71 -8.43 -14.32
C LEU A 165 -12.13 -8.67 -13.82
N LEU A 166 -12.72 -9.83 -14.10
CA LEU A 166 -14.07 -10.17 -13.66
C LEU A 166 -14.21 -10.16 -12.13
N TYR A 167 -13.16 -10.57 -11.41
CA TYR A 167 -13.16 -10.60 -9.96
C TYR A 167 -12.70 -9.29 -9.30
N THR A 168 -12.08 -8.39 -10.05
CA THR A 168 -11.54 -7.12 -9.53
C THR A 168 -12.25 -5.89 -10.08
N SER A 169 -13.18 -6.01 -11.03
CA SER A 169 -13.98 -4.88 -11.51
C SER A 169 -15.37 -4.94 -10.90
N PRO A 170 -15.95 -3.79 -10.50
CA PRO A 170 -17.35 -3.74 -10.07
C PRO A 170 -18.24 -4.22 -11.21
N SER A 171 -19.18 -5.11 -10.91
CA SER A 171 -20.15 -5.58 -11.90
C SER A 171 -21.04 -4.40 -12.32
N PRO A 172 -21.35 -4.24 -13.63
CA PRO A 172 -22.32 -3.25 -14.08
C PRO A 172 -23.71 -3.43 -13.47
N ARG A 173 -23.96 -4.56 -12.81
CA ARG A 173 -25.24 -4.86 -12.12
C ARG A 173 -25.28 -4.36 -10.69
N ASP A 174 -24.13 -3.94 -10.13
CA ASP A 174 -24.00 -3.46 -8.74
C ASP A 174 -23.95 -1.92 -8.70
N ALA A 175 -24.06 -1.26 -9.84
CA ALA A 175 -24.21 0.17 -10.02
C ALA A 175 -25.69 0.52 -10.31
#